data_57807f8e5cf3ba895a3865cf15aba3af
#
_entry.id   57807f8e5cf3ba895a3865cf15aba3af
#
_cell.length_a   1.000
_cell.length_b   1.000
_cell.length_c   1.000
_cell.angle_alpha   90.00
_cell.angle_beta   90.00
_cell.angle_gamma   90.00
#
_symmetry.space_group_name_H-M   'P 1'
#
loop_
_entity.id
_entity.type
_entity.pdbx_description
1 polymer ?
#
loop_
_entity_poly.entity_id
_entity_poly.type
_entity_poly.pdbx_seq_one_letter_code
_entity_poly.pdbx_strand_id
1 'polypeptide(L)'
;MVNITHKSNTLRQAIATAVVAVSAESTIAAIKNNQVPKGNVFEMSKTAGLFAAKRTSDMIPDCHPLPIEYTHISFEVKELEIHIFVEVHTIYKTGVEVEAMHAASVVALTLYDMLKPIDKGIEIRNIRLVEKKGGKTDYKEAAEGLTASVIVCSDSIFAGKKEDKAGKAIITHLERYAIPATYTIIPDEVADIQSRVKEAVSAG
;
A
#
# COMPACT_ATOMS: atom_id res chain seq x y z
N MET A 1 3.52 -17.77 7.53
CA MET A 1 2.90 -16.46 7.17
C MET A 1 2.03 -15.95 8.32
N VAL A 2 2.06 -14.63 8.56
CA VAL A 2 1.21 -14.00 9.58
C VAL A 2 -0.27 -14.06 9.15
N ASN A 3 -1.18 -14.40 10.06
CA ASN A 3 -2.61 -14.42 9.74
C ASN A 3 -3.16 -13.00 9.51
N ILE A 4 -3.66 -12.74 8.32
CA ILE A 4 -4.26 -11.47 7.90
C ILE A 4 -5.75 -11.60 7.52
N THR A 5 -6.38 -12.74 7.76
CA THR A 5 -7.78 -12.98 7.36
C THR A 5 -8.78 -12.00 7.99
N HIS A 6 -8.47 -11.52 9.20
CA HIS A 6 -9.28 -10.58 9.97
C HIS A 6 -9.11 -9.09 9.56
N LYS A 7 -8.16 -8.79 8.66
CA LYS A 7 -7.89 -7.42 8.21
C LYS A 7 -8.79 -7.04 7.05
N SER A 8 -9.12 -5.76 6.95
CA SER A 8 -9.84 -5.17 5.81
C SER A 8 -8.87 -4.85 4.67
N ASN A 9 -9.40 -4.84 3.45
CA ASN A 9 -8.68 -4.33 2.29
C ASN A 9 -8.58 -2.80 2.39
N THR A 10 -7.38 -2.27 2.21
CA THR A 10 -7.10 -0.82 2.14
C THR A 10 -6.05 -0.55 1.08
N LEU A 11 -6.01 0.66 0.56
CA LEU A 11 -4.93 1.08 -0.35
C LEU A 11 -3.58 0.92 0.36
N ARG A 12 -2.64 0.31 -0.34
CA ARG A 12 -1.26 0.09 0.08
C ARG A 12 -0.34 0.61 -1.01
N GLN A 13 0.60 1.44 -0.63
CA GLN A 13 1.59 2.02 -1.52
C GLN A 13 2.97 1.86 -0.90
N ALA A 14 3.96 1.57 -1.73
CA ALA A 14 5.35 1.54 -1.29
C ALA A 14 6.26 2.05 -2.40
N ILE A 15 7.31 2.78 -2.02
CA ILE A 15 8.38 3.22 -2.90
C ILE A 15 9.69 2.65 -2.36
N ALA A 16 10.39 1.89 -3.19
CA ALA A 16 11.73 1.40 -2.92
C ALA A 16 12.73 1.96 -3.91
N THR A 17 13.99 2.03 -3.50
CA THR A 17 15.10 2.45 -4.36
C THR A 17 16.25 1.46 -4.31
N ALA A 18 17.05 1.47 -5.39
CA ALA A 18 18.37 0.87 -5.44
C ALA A 18 19.30 1.79 -6.22
N VAL A 19 20.61 1.63 -6.04
CA VAL A 19 21.63 2.36 -6.80
C VAL A 19 22.58 1.34 -7.42
N VAL A 20 22.83 1.49 -8.71
CA VAL A 20 23.89 0.77 -9.44
C VAL A 20 24.98 1.76 -9.80
N ALA A 21 26.16 1.60 -9.19
CA ALA A 21 27.32 2.39 -9.51
C ALA A 21 28.14 1.67 -10.60
N VAL A 22 28.49 2.37 -11.66
CA VAL A 22 29.39 1.93 -12.71
C VAL A 22 30.79 2.47 -12.48
N SER A 23 31.83 1.81 -13.06
CA SER A 23 33.20 2.19 -12.79
C SER A 23 33.78 3.20 -13.79
N ALA A 24 33.11 3.49 -14.91
CA ALA A 24 33.62 4.33 -15.96
C ALA A 24 32.51 5.14 -16.68
N GLU A 25 32.87 6.37 -17.10
CA GLU A 25 31.96 7.22 -17.91
C GLU A 25 31.62 6.57 -19.27
N SER A 26 32.52 5.75 -19.83
CA SER A 26 32.27 5.01 -21.06
C SER A 26 31.06 4.05 -20.93
N THR A 27 30.80 3.51 -19.75
CA THR A 27 29.64 2.67 -19.49
C THR A 27 28.35 3.48 -19.57
N ILE A 28 28.32 4.66 -18.98
CA ILE A 28 27.18 5.59 -19.10
C ILE A 28 26.98 6.04 -20.54
N ALA A 29 28.07 6.34 -21.26
CA ALA A 29 27.99 6.70 -22.68
C ALA A 29 27.42 5.55 -23.53
N ALA A 30 27.85 4.31 -23.29
CA ALA A 30 27.34 3.12 -23.99
C ALA A 30 25.83 2.92 -23.74
N ILE A 31 25.36 3.17 -22.52
CA ILE A 31 23.91 3.11 -22.18
C ILE A 31 23.15 4.18 -22.98
N LYS A 32 23.59 5.45 -22.92
CA LYS A 32 22.94 6.58 -23.61
C LYS A 32 22.87 6.40 -25.13
N ASN A 33 23.90 5.78 -25.71
CA ASN A 33 24.00 5.56 -27.15
C ASN A 33 23.42 4.20 -27.62
N ASN A 34 22.77 3.43 -26.74
CA ASN A 34 22.27 2.09 -27.01
C ASN A 34 23.36 1.13 -27.57
N GLN A 35 24.58 1.21 -27.07
CA GLN A 35 25.75 0.42 -27.51
C GLN A 35 26.07 -0.74 -26.57
N VAL A 36 25.20 -1.03 -25.61
CA VAL A 36 25.36 -2.19 -24.72
C VAL A 36 25.09 -3.46 -25.50
N PRO A 37 26.02 -4.47 -25.50
CA PRO A 37 25.87 -5.69 -26.31
C PRO A 37 24.57 -6.49 -26.05
N LYS A 38 24.01 -6.43 -24.84
CA LYS A 38 22.78 -7.11 -24.47
C LYS A 38 21.49 -6.31 -24.77
N GLY A 39 21.61 -5.14 -25.42
CA GLY A 39 20.48 -4.32 -25.82
C GLY A 39 20.12 -3.22 -24.82
N ASN A 40 18.86 -2.76 -24.85
CA ASN A 40 18.40 -1.67 -24.02
C ASN A 40 18.29 -2.08 -22.54
N VAL A 41 19.19 -1.55 -21.74
CA VAL A 41 19.35 -1.95 -20.33
C VAL A 41 18.16 -1.51 -19.47
N PHE A 42 17.58 -0.34 -19.76
CA PHE A 42 16.47 0.18 -18.98
C PHE A 42 15.17 -0.59 -19.25
N GLU A 43 14.85 -0.86 -20.51
CA GLU A 43 13.65 -1.60 -20.87
C GLU A 43 13.69 -3.06 -20.38
N MET A 44 14.86 -3.70 -20.49
CA MET A 44 15.04 -5.06 -19.98
C MET A 44 14.91 -5.12 -18.46
N SER A 45 15.57 -4.20 -17.76
CA SER A 45 15.52 -4.12 -16.29
C SER A 45 14.12 -3.77 -15.77
N LYS A 46 13.43 -2.87 -16.45
CA LYS A 46 12.04 -2.52 -16.17
C LYS A 46 11.12 -3.75 -16.31
N THR A 47 11.27 -4.49 -17.41
CA THR A 47 10.50 -5.73 -17.62
C THR A 47 10.76 -6.74 -16.52
N ALA A 48 12.02 -6.97 -16.14
CA ALA A 48 12.39 -7.87 -15.07
C ALA A 48 11.80 -7.43 -13.71
N GLY A 49 11.83 -6.13 -13.41
CA GLY A 49 11.23 -5.57 -12.19
C GLY A 49 9.72 -5.75 -12.13
N LEU A 50 9.01 -5.59 -13.25
CA LEU A 50 7.57 -5.85 -13.33
C LEU A 50 7.24 -7.32 -13.03
N PHE A 51 8.04 -8.27 -13.53
CA PHE A 51 7.88 -9.68 -13.19
C PHE A 51 8.19 -9.95 -11.72
N ALA A 52 9.25 -9.34 -11.18
CA ALA A 52 9.64 -9.52 -9.79
C ALA A 52 8.54 -9.04 -8.83
N ALA A 53 8.00 -7.83 -9.03
CA ALA A 53 6.89 -7.31 -8.22
C ALA A 53 5.72 -8.29 -8.15
N LYS A 54 5.32 -8.86 -9.29
CA LYS A 54 4.17 -9.79 -9.41
C LYS A 54 4.44 -11.18 -8.85
N ARG A 55 5.70 -11.57 -8.66
CA ARG A 55 6.13 -12.91 -8.24
C ARG A 55 6.91 -12.92 -6.93
N THR A 56 6.73 -11.90 -6.10
CA THR A 56 7.46 -11.79 -4.84
C THR A 56 7.17 -12.97 -3.93
N SER A 57 5.92 -13.42 -3.83
CA SER A 57 5.55 -14.57 -3.02
C SER A 57 6.14 -15.91 -3.48
N ASP A 58 6.54 -16.01 -4.76
CA ASP A 58 7.22 -17.22 -5.27
C ASP A 58 8.68 -17.31 -4.80
N MET A 59 9.28 -16.17 -4.44
CA MET A 59 10.70 -16.05 -4.08
C MET A 59 10.93 -15.82 -2.58
N ILE A 60 10.02 -15.12 -1.92
CA ILE A 60 10.09 -14.77 -0.49
C ILE A 60 9.11 -15.64 0.29
N PRO A 61 9.58 -16.67 1.01
CA PRO A 61 8.74 -17.78 1.49
C PRO A 61 7.59 -17.38 2.41
N ASP A 62 7.77 -16.33 3.23
CA ASP A 62 6.76 -15.87 4.18
C ASP A 62 5.92 -14.68 3.69
N CYS A 63 6.14 -14.24 2.43
CA CYS A 63 5.36 -13.17 1.81
C CYS A 63 4.01 -13.69 1.35
N HIS A 64 2.94 -12.91 1.59
CA HIS A 64 1.60 -13.26 1.13
C HIS A 64 1.48 -13.07 -0.39
N PRO A 65 0.85 -14.00 -1.12
CA PRO A 65 0.46 -13.73 -2.50
C PRO A 65 -0.61 -12.64 -2.51
N LEU A 66 -0.36 -11.59 -3.25
CA LEU A 66 -1.29 -10.47 -3.35
C LEU A 66 -1.36 -9.93 -4.79
N PRO A 67 -2.51 -9.34 -5.20
CA PRO A 67 -2.63 -8.74 -6.52
C PRO A 67 -1.83 -7.43 -6.58
N ILE A 68 -0.97 -7.29 -7.57
CA ILE A 68 -0.32 -6.01 -7.87
C ILE A 68 -1.18 -5.27 -8.90
N GLU A 69 -1.68 -4.09 -8.53
CA GLU A 69 -2.57 -3.30 -9.39
C GLU A 69 -1.82 -2.18 -10.12
N TYR A 70 -0.71 -1.71 -9.55
CA TYR A 70 0.14 -0.71 -10.18
C TYR A 70 1.60 -0.95 -9.84
N THR A 71 2.46 -0.80 -10.85
CA THR A 71 3.92 -0.76 -10.69
C THR A 71 4.49 0.27 -11.63
N HIS A 72 5.25 1.22 -11.10
CA HIS A 72 6.03 2.17 -11.88
C HIS A 72 7.51 2.02 -11.56
N ILE A 73 8.33 1.93 -12.61
CA ILE A 73 9.79 1.81 -12.50
C ILE A 73 10.42 2.92 -13.32
N SER A 74 11.23 3.75 -12.66
CA SER A 74 11.95 4.84 -13.30
C SER A 74 13.44 4.85 -12.92
N PHE A 75 14.22 5.53 -13.73
CA PHE A 75 15.68 5.60 -13.61
C PHE A 75 16.14 7.05 -13.67
N GLU A 76 17.12 7.39 -12.86
CA GLU A 76 17.82 8.66 -12.91
C GLU A 76 19.33 8.39 -12.96
N VAL A 77 20.00 8.91 -13.97
CA VAL A 77 21.47 8.76 -14.12
C VAL A 77 22.13 10.02 -13.59
N LYS A 78 22.94 9.86 -12.55
CA LYS A 78 23.73 10.92 -11.92
C LYS A 78 25.20 10.51 -11.95
N GLU A 79 26.02 11.21 -12.74
CA GLU A 79 27.43 10.88 -12.88
C GLU A 79 27.64 9.41 -13.23
N LEU A 80 28.23 8.63 -12.33
CA LEU A 80 28.49 7.19 -12.47
C LEU A 80 27.46 6.32 -11.74
N GLU A 81 26.34 6.87 -11.30
CA GLU A 81 25.29 6.15 -10.59
C GLU A 81 23.99 6.13 -11.38
N ILE A 82 23.36 4.97 -11.38
CA ILE A 82 22.00 4.76 -11.90
C ILE A 82 21.10 4.55 -10.69
N HIS A 83 20.29 5.55 -10.38
CA HIS A 83 19.29 5.50 -9.32
C HIS A 83 18.00 4.88 -9.87
N ILE A 84 17.50 3.90 -9.18
CA ILE A 84 16.30 3.11 -9.51
C ILE A 84 15.23 3.49 -8.51
N PHE A 85 14.02 3.77 -9.01
CA PHE A 85 12.83 4.00 -8.19
C PHE A 85 11.76 3.01 -8.62
N VAL A 86 11.19 2.31 -7.65
CA VAL A 86 10.11 1.35 -7.86
C VAL A 86 8.95 1.71 -6.95
N GLU A 87 7.84 2.05 -7.54
CA GLU A 87 6.58 2.34 -6.86
C GLU A 87 5.59 1.19 -7.13
N VAL A 88 4.95 0.67 -6.07
CA VAL A 88 3.99 -0.43 -6.15
C VAL A 88 2.73 -0.08 -5.36
N HIS A 89 1.55 -0.35 -5.95
CA HIS A 89 0.26 -0.17 -5.29
C HIS A 89 -0.60 -1.43 -5.37
N THR A 90 -1.41 -1.61 -4.34
CA THR A 90 -2.50 -2.61 -4.29
C THR A 90 -3.60 -2.17 -3.32
N ILE A 91 -4.79 -2.73 -3.48
CA ILE A 91 -5.86 -2.68 -2.47
C ILE A 91 -5.93 -4.06 -1.80
N TYR A 92 -5.26 -4.20 -0.65
CA TYR A 92 -5.16 -5.48 0.03
C TYR A 92 -5.02 -5.37 1.55
N LYS A 93 -4.96 -6.52 2.22
CA LYS A 93 -4.89 -6.68 3.69
C LYS A 93 -3.49 -6.46 4.28
N THR A 94 -2.45 -6.41 3.44
CA THR A 94 -1.05 -6.22 3.83
C THR A 94 -0.37 -5.22 2.91
N GLY A 95 0.76 -4.66 3.33
CA GLY A 95 1.54 -3.70 2.54
C GLY A 95 2.31 -4.37 1.41
N VAL A 96 2.87 -3.56 0.52
CA VAL A 96 3.61 -3.96 -0.69
C VAL A 96 5.09 -3.56 -0.62
N GLU A 97 5.61 -3.40 0.59
CA GLU A 97 7.00 -2.98 0.83
C GLU A 97 8.00 -4.01 0.27
N VAL A 98 7.71 -5.29 0.47
CA VAL A 98 8.59 -6.39 0.02
C VAL A 98 8.55 -6.51 -1.50
N GLU A 99 7.39 -6.33 -2.13
CA GLU A 99 7.22 -6.30 -3.59
C GLU A 99 8.03 -5.17 -4.23
N ALA A 100 7.98 -3.97 -3.65
CA ALA A 100 8.75 -2.83 -4.15
C ALA A 100 10.26 -3.04 -4.00
N MET A 101 10.72 -3.54 -2.84
CA MET A 101 12.13 -3.83 -2.60
C MET A 101 12.65 -5.00 -3.44
N HIS A 102 11.88 -6.07 -3.60
CA HIS A 102 12.23 -7.20 -4.46
C HIS A 102 12.36 -6.76 -5.92
N ALA A 103 11.40 -5.99 -6.42
CA ALA A 103 11.48 -5.43 -7.77
C ALA A 103 12.72 -4.54 -7.95
N ALA A 104 13.03 -3.64 -7.01
CA ALA A 104 14.24 -2.80 -7.06
C ALA A 104 15.52 -3.65 -7.08
N SER A 105 15.55 -4.74 -6.31
CA SER A 105 16.67 -5.68 -6.26
C SER A 105 16.89 -6.37 -7.62
N VAL A 106 15.81 -6.86 -8.22
CA VAL A 106 15.87 -7.57 -9.52
C VAL A 106 16.20 -6.59 -10.65
N VAL A 107 15.69 -5.36 -10.61
CA VAL A 107 16.08 -4.29 -11.57
C VAL A 107 17.57 -4.02 -11.48
N ALA A 108 18.12 -3.82 -10.27
CA ALA A 108 19.54 -3.57 -10.07
C ALA A 108 20.41 -4.76 -10.53
N LEU A 109 19.99 -5.98 -10.21
CA LEU A 109 20.71 -7.19 -10.65
C LEU A 109 20.66 -7.38 -12.17
N THR A 110 19.57 -7.00 -12.82
CA THR A 110 19.43 -7.05 -14.28
C THR A 110 20.35 -6.02 -14.94
N LEU A 111 20.43 -4.79 -14.41
CA LEU A 111 21.39 -3.79 -14.87
C LEU A 111 22.82 -4.32 -14.75
N TYR A 112 23.17 -4.88 -13.60
CA TYR A 112 24.50 -5.51 -13.39
C TYR A 112 24.78 -6.58 -14.45
N ASP A 113 23.86 -7.52 -14.68
CA ASP A 113 24.03 -8.60 -15.65
C ASP A 113 24.21 -8.08 -17.09
N MET A 114 23.46 -7.04 -17.44
CA MET A 114 23.54 -6.48 -18.79
C MET A 114 24.81 -5.67 -19.01
N LEU A 115 25.33 -4.99 -18.01
CA LEU A 115 26.48 -4.11 -18.09
C LEU A 115 27.82 -4.81 -17.84
N LYS A 116 27.84 -5.94 -17.11
CA LYS A 116 29.07 -6.68 -16.78
C LYS A 116 29.99 -7.08 -17.98
N PRO A 117 29.50 -7.22 -19.23
CA PRO A 117 30.38 -7.45 -20.38
C PRO A 117 31.30 -6.27 -20.70
N ILE A 118 30.88 -5.03 -20.40
CA ILE A 118 31.59 -3.80 -20.72
C ILE A 118 32.21 -3.10 -19.51
N ASP A 119 31.77 -3.46 -18.30
CA ASP A 119 32.24 -2.88 -17.04
C ASP A 119 32.35 -3.97 -15.97
N LYS A 120 33.54 -4.11 -15.36
CA LYS A 120 33.81 -5.12 -14.33
C LYS A 120 33.77 -4.57 -12.91
N GLY A 121 33.66 -3.24 -12.75
CA GLY A 121 33.66 -2.58 -11.46
C GLY A 121 32.29 -2.14 -10.98
N ILE A 122 31.21 -2.76 -11.49
CA ILE A 122 29.83 -2.41 -11.13
C ILE A 122 29.53 -2.86 -9.71
N GLU A 123 28.88 -1.99 -8.95
CA GLU A 123 28.39 -2.27 -7.59
C GLU A 123 26.87 -1.98 -7.47
N ILE A 124 26.16 -2.85 -6.78
CA ILE A 124 24.77 -2.60 -6.37
C ILE A 124 24.80 -2.07 -4.94
N ARG A 125 24.20 -0.90 -4.72
CA ARG A 125 24.21 -0.17 -3.44
C ARG A 125 22.81 0.21 -3.01
N ASN A 126 22.62 0.42 -1.70
CA ASN A 126 21.49 1.13 -1.09
C ASN A 126 20.09 0.63 -1.50
N ILE A 127 19.87 -0.69 -1.56
CA ILE A 127 18.51 -1.22 -1.73
C ILE A 127 17.74 -0.93 -0.45
N ARG A 128 16.69 -0.10 -0.53
CA ARG A 128 15.93 0.32 0.66
C ARG A 128 14.51 0.73 0.33
N LEU A 129 13.65 0.60 1.35
CA LEU A 129 12.34 1.22 1.35
C LEU A 129 12.50 2.74 1.60
N VAL A 130 11.85 3.57 0.79
CA VAL A 130 11.84 5.03 0.93
C VAL A 130 10.57 5.49 1.61
N GLU A 131 9.44 4.99 1.14
CA GLU A 131 8.13 5.41 1.63
C GLU A 131 7.17 4.22 1.63
N LYS A 132 6.25 4.22 2.58
CA LYS A 132 5.06 3.39 2.56
C LYS A 132 3.85 4.16 3.03
N LYS A 133 2.69 3.88 2.44
CA LYS A 133 1.40 4.44 2.83
C LYS A 133 0.36 3.33 2.93
N GLY A 134 -0.62 3.55 3.79
CA GLY A 134 -1.72 2.63 4.04
C GLY A 134 -1.52 1.75 5.27
N GLY A 135 -2.62 1.34 5.87
CA GLY A 135 -2.67 0.57 7.10
C GLY A 135 -3.37 1.30 8.23
N LYS A 136 -3.43 0.67 9.39
CA LYS A 136 -4.20 1.20 10.54
C LYS A 136 -3.68 2.54 11.07
N THR A 137 -2.41 2.88 10.84
CA THR A 137 -1.76 4.11 11.33
C THR A 137 -2.13 5.33 10.52
N ASP A 138 -2.47 5.19 9.24
CA ASP A 138 -2.72 6.33 8.36
C ASP A 138 -4.16 6.86 8.46
N TYR A 139 -5.05 6.10 9.12
CA TYR A 139 -6.47 6.48 9.32
C TYR A 139 -6.73 7.24 10.62
N LYS A 140 -5.71 7.55 11.40
CA LYS A 140 -5.90 8.30 12.67
C LYS A 140 -6.28 9.77 12.47
N GLU A 141 -6.01 10.34 11.31
CA GLU A 141 -6.21 11.77 11.06
C GLU A 141 -7.64 12.12 10.62
N ALA A 142 -8.44 11.15 10.14
CA ALA A 142 -9.76 11.43 9.55
C ALA A 142 -10.91 11.56 10.57
N ALA A 143 -10.69 11.25 11.84
CA ALA A 143 -11.74 11.20 12.86
C ALA A 143 -11.71 12.38 13.85
N GLU A 144 -10.68 13.24 13.78
CA GLU A 144 -10.55 14.37 14.70
C GLU A 144 -11.68 15.39 14.48
N GLY A 145 -12.44 15.67 15.53
CA GLY A 145 -13.58 16.58 15.47
C GLY A 145 -14.89 15.98 14.96
N LEU A 146 -14.93 14.68 14.62
CA LEU A 146 -16.16 13.99 14.27
C LEU A 146 -16.90 13.49 15.52
N THR A 147 -18.24 13.64 15.51
CA THR A 147 -19.16 12.99 16.44
C THR A 147 -20.15 12.12 15.65
N ALA A 148 -20.73 11.12 16.29
CA ALA A 148 -21.70 10.24 15.66
C ALA A 148 -22.94 10.01 16.53
N SER A 149 -24.09 9.82 15.88
CA SER A 149 -25.33 9.36 16.55
C SER A 149 -25.76 8.04 15.94
N VAL A 150 -25.82 6.99 16.75
CA VAL A 150 -26.29 5.66 16.36
C VAL A 150 -27.72 5.50 16.82
N ILE A 151 -28.64 5.46 15.87
CA ILE A 151 -30.08 5.32 16.13
C ILE A 151 -30.51 3.93 15.62
N VAL A 152 -30.95 3.08 16.51
CA VAL A 152 -31.45 1.73 16.20
C VAL A 152 -32.95 1.77 16.17
N CYS A 153 -33.56 1.55 15.01
CA CYS A 153 -34.99 1.53 14.79
C CYS A 153 -35.48 0.07 14.81
N SER A 154 -36.16 -0.36 15.88
CA SER A 154 -36.68 -1.73 15.97
C SER A 154 -37.62 -1.91 17.12
N ASP A 155 -38.85 -2.27 16.85
CA ASP A 155 -39.90 -2.56 17.87
C ASP A 155 -39.50 -3.70 18.82
N SER A 156 -38.88 -4.76 18.26
CA SER A 156 -38.53 -5.94 19.06
C SER A 156 -37.35 -5.67 20.01
N ILE A 157 -36.42 -4.81 19.62
CA ILE A 157 -35.27 -4.42 20.46
C ILE A 157 -35.73 -3.37 21.47
N PHE A 158 -36.55 -2.39 21.05
CA PHE A 158 -37.12 -1.38 21.92
C PHE A 158 -37.96 -2.00 23.04
N ALA A 159 -38.79 -3.02 22.73
CA ALA A 159 -39.58 -3.77 23.69
C ALA A 159 -38.76 -4.78 24.55
N GLY A 160 -37.45 -4.83 24.41
CA GLY A 160 -36.57 -5.74 25.16
C GLY A 160 -36.70 -7.23 24.79
N LYS A 161 -37.38 -7.55 23.69
CA LYS A 161 -37.60 -8.93 23.24
C LYS A 161 -36.39 -9.51 22.50
N LYS A 162 -35.50 -8.65 22.02
CA LYS A 162 -34.29 -9.02 21.25
C LYS A 162 -33.12 -8.13 21.63
N GLU A 163 -31.95 -8.70 21.67
CA GLU A 163 -30.70 -7.93 21.89
C GLU A 163 -30.27 -7.21 20.62
N ASP A 164 -29.85 -5.94 20.75
CA ASP A 164 -29.23 -5.21 19.66
C ASP A 164 -27.76 -5.60 19.53
N LYS A 165 -27.45 -6.31 18.45
CA LYS A 165 -26.08 -6.66 18.07
C LYS A 165 -25.47 -5.68 17.06
N ALA A 166 -26.33 -5.09 16.21
CA ALA A 166 -25.87 -4.22 15.12
C ALA A 166 -25.41 -2.86 15.64
N GLY A 167 -26.24 -2.17 16.43
CA GLY A 167 -25.89 -0.88 17.00
C GLY A 167 -24.68 -0.96 17.93
N LYS A 168 -24.61 -2.01 18.78
CA LYS A 168 -23.43 -2.26 19.63
C LYS A 168 -22.16 -2.49 18.81
N ALA A 169 -22.25 -3.22 17.69
CA ALA A 169 -21.11 -3.42 16.80
C ALA A 169 -20.65 -2.11 16.15
N ILE A 170 -21.60 -1.23 15.76
CA ILE A 170 -21.27 0.10 15.22
C ILE A 170 -20.58 0.94 16.29
N ILE A 171 -21.09 1.01 17.52
CA ILE A 171 -20.43 1.73 18.63
C ILE A 171 -19.01 1.23 18.85
N THR A 172 -18.81 -0.08 18.98
CA THR A 172 -17.47 -0.68 19.12
C THR A 172 -16.54 -0.31 17.97
N HIS A 173 -17.11 -0.15 16.76
CA HIS A 173 -16.33 0.24 15.59
C HIS A 173 -15.93 1.72 15.63
N LEU A 174 -16.82 2.61 16.04
CA LEU A 174 -16.56 4.04 16.21
C LEU A 174 -15.51 4.31 17.31
N GLU A 175 -15.58 3.56 18.42
CA GLU A 175 -14.60 3.64 19.51
C GLU A 175 -13.17 3.34 19.02
N ARG A 176 -12.98 2.43 18.06
CA ARG A 176 -11.67 2.13 17.48
C ARG A 176 -11.04 3.32 16.75
N TYR A 177 -11.86 4.24 16.28
CA TYR A 177 -11.46 5.47 15.62
C TYR A 177 -11.48 6.69 16.55
N ALA A 178 -11.72 6.46 17.87
CA ALA A 178 -11.89 7.51 18.86
C ALA A 178 -12.98 8.55 18.50
N ILE A 179 -14.04 8.13 17.79
CA ILE A 179 -15.19 8.97 17.46
C ILE A 179 -16.20 8.88 18.62
N PRO A 180 -16.47 9.98 19.34
CA PRO A 180 -17.51 10.00 20.34
C PRO A 180 -18.89 9.71 19.70
N ALA A 181 -19.67 8.81 20.29
CA ALA A 181 -20.95 8.43 19.71
C ALA A 181 -22.05 8.38 20.77
N THR A 182 -23.24 8.90 20.41
CA THR A 182 -24.45 8.65 21.16
C THR A 182 -25.15 7.38 20.65
N TYR A 183 -25.84 6.64 21.53
CA TYR A 183 -26.52 5.42 21.18
C TYR A 183 -27.94 5.46 21.68
N THR A 184 -28.94 5.26 20.79
CA THR A 184 -30.34 5.31 21.12
C THR A 184 -31.10 4.21 20.38
N ILE A 185 -32.06 3.57 21.07
CA ILE A 185 -33.00 2.60 20.51
C ILE A 185 -34.37 3.25 20.49
N ILE A 186 -35.05 3.22 19.35
CA ILE A 186 -36.43 3.77 19.18
C ILE A 186 -37.34 2.75 18.49
N PRO A 187 -38.67 2.89 18.60
CA PRO A 187 -39.62 2.12 17.80
C PRO A 187 -39.40 2.36 16.29
N ASP A 188 -39.85 1.42 15.46
CA ASP A 188 -39.78 1.53 14.00
C ASP A 188 -40.97 2.37 13.45
N GLU A 189 -41.12 3.58 14.02
CA GLU A 189 -42.14 4.55 13.67
C GLU A 189 -41.55 5.76 12.97
N VAL A 190 -42.11 6.17 11.83
CA VAL A 190 -41.60 7.25 10.98
C VAL A 190 -41.47 8.57 11.76
N ALA A 191 -42.43 8.91 12.61
CA ALA A 191 -42.41 10.14 13.39
C ALA A 191 -41.26 10.18 14.40
N ASP A 192 -41.02 9.06 15.10
CA ASP A 192 -39.92 8.92 16.07
C ASP A 192 -38.54 8.98 15.40
N ILE A 193 -38.41 8.32 14.25
CA ILE A 193 -37.19 8.35 13.45
C ILE A 193 -36.89 9.78 12.99
N GLN A 194 -37.89 10.48 12.42
CA GLN A 194 -37.70 11.85 11.95
C GLN A 194 -37.35 12.82 13.08
N SER A 195 -38.01 12.69 14.24
CA SER A 195 -37.71 13.51 15.41
C SER A 195 -36.28 13.31 15.88
N ARG A 196 -35.88 12.04 16.05
CA ARG A 196 -34.57 11.71 16.59
C ARG A 196 -33.43 12.10 15.66
N VAL A 197 -33.62 11.94 14.34
CA VAL A 197 -32.62 12.40 13.34
C VAL A 197 -32.49 13.93 13.38
N LYS A 198 -33.59 14.70 13.45
CA LYS A 198 -33.56 16.16 13.58
C LYS A 198 -32.82 16.62 14.84
N GLU A 199 -33.10 15.97 15.98
CA GLU A 199 -32.41 16.24 17.25
C GLU A 199 -30.89 16.01 17.11
N ALA A 200 -30.50 14.85 16.53
CA ALA A 200 -29.11 14.51 16.35
C ALA A 200 -28.35 15.52 15.45
N VAL A 201 -28.99 15.95 14.35
CA VAL A 201 -28.41 16.96 13.44
C VAL A 201 -28.33 18.34 14.11
N SER A 202 -29.28 18.69 14.99
CA SER A 202 -29.28 19.97 15.68
C SER A 202 -28.27 20.05 16.84
N ALA A 203 -27.85 18.91 17.34
CA ALA A 203 -26.90 18.80 18.44
C ALA A 203 -25.41 18.89 18.00
N GLY A 204 -25.12 18.95 16.71
CA GLY A 204 -23.78 19.11 16.16
C GLY A 204 -23.36 18.07 15.22
#